data_c462ba3340daf68738efdc186bbac70b
#
_entry.id   c462ba3340daf68738efdc186bbac70b
#
_cell.length_a   1.000
_cell.length_b   1.000
_cell.length_c   1.000
_cell.angle_alpha   90.00
_cell.angle_beta   90.00
_cell.angle_gamma   90.00
#
_symmetry.space_group_name_H-M   'P 1'
#
loop_
_entity.id
_entity.type
_entity.pdbx_description
1 polymer ?
#
loop_
_entity_poly.entity_id
_entity_poly.type
_entity_poly.pdbx_seq_one_letter_code
_entity_poly.pdbx_strand_id
1 'polypeptide(L)'
;MSDHVLIRKLEHLAGNERAPALRYAVETRASAGPAFKNGAFPGDVVWIKLHGGLVVGKAQIKIAWVGEYSSLREIQARTAGSEIKTNHSFWAGRPKFGYAVVGELQSERWVEPKWEGPRTYGYEWVVMDSDKKRKSWFEEKPPPRGGKELLQSFLEWKGS
;
A
#
# COMPACT_ATOMS: atom_id res chain seq x y z
N MET A 1 -3.04 2.95 18.20
CA MET A 1 -3.23 2.62 16.77
C MET A 1 -1.97 2.96 16.00
N SER A 2 -1.60 2.11 15.05
CA SER A 2 -0.44 2.36 14.21
C SER A 2 -0.88 2.94 12.87
N ASP A 3 0.01 3.72 12.26
CA ASP A 3 -0.14 4.13 10.88
C ASP A 3 0.73 3.22 10.00
N HIS A 4 0.23 2.93 8.83
CA HIS A 4 0.92 2.11 7.83
C HIS A 4 1.08 2.91 6.55
N VAL A 5 2.14 2.63 5.80
CA VAL A 5 2.32 3.17 4.45
C VAL A 5 2.38 2.00 3.48
N LEU A 6 1.46 1.99 2.54
CA LEU A 6 1.38 1.00 1.48
C LEU A 6 1.93 1.63 0.21
N ILE A 7 2.99 1.05 -0.35
CA ILE A 7 3.63 1.55 -1.56
C ILE A 7 3.15 0.72 -2.74
N ARG A 8 2.62 1.38 -3.76
CA ARG A 8 2.04 0.73 -4.93
C ARG A 8 2.46 1.42 -6.22
N LYS A 9 2.49 0.66 -7.29
CA LYS A 9 2.59 1.21 -8.64
C LYS A 9 1.21 1.75 -9.04
N LEU A 10 1.20 2.79 -9.85
CA LEU A 10 -0.04 3.40 -10.33
C LEU A 10 -0.96 2.37 -11.00
N GLU A 11 -0.40 1.47 -11.80
CA GLU A 11 -1.13 0.41 -12.48
C GLU A 11 -1.82 -0.60 -11.54
N HIS A 12 -1.40 -0.66 -10.28
CA HIS A 12 -1.98 -1.55 -9.27
C HIS A 12 -3.09 -0.90 -8.46
N LEU A 13 -3.37 0.37 -8.69
CA LEU A 13 -4.47 1.08 -8.05
C LEU A 13 -5.67 1.07 -8.99
N ALA A 14 -6.74 0.39 -8.59
CA ALA A 14 -8.03 0.61 -9.20
C ALA A 14 -8.62 1.86 -8.57
N GLY A 15 -9.04 2.82 -9.36
CA GLY A 15 -9.53 4.07 -8.80
C GLY A 15 -10.51 4.78 -9.70
N ASN A 16 -11.20 5.74 -9.11
CA ASN A 16 -12.08 6.64 -9.80
C ASN A 16 -11.92 8.05 -9.22
N GLU A 17 -12.71 9.00 -9.64
CA GLU A 17 -12.62 10.39 -9.19
C GLU A 17 -12.78 10.57 -7.68
N ARG A 18 -13.48 9.66 -7.01
CA ARG A 18 -13.83 9.79 -5.59
C ARG A 18 -12.82 9.16 -4.67
N ALA A 19 -12.32 7.97 -5.03
CA ALA A 19 -11.47 7.20 -4.13
C ALA A 19 -10.65 6.16 -4.89
N PRO A 20 -9.49 5.77 -4.34
CA PRO A 20 -8.85 4.56 -4.81
C PRO A 20 -9.74 3.35 -4.48
N ALA A 21 -9.93 2.46 -5.44
CA ALA A 21 -10.71 1.25 -5.23
C ALA A 21 -9.82 0.07 -4.81
N LEU A 22 -8.78 0.35 -4.08
CA LEU A 22 -7.87 -0.65 -3.54
C LEU A 22 -8.49 -1.29 -2.30
N ARG A 23 -9.33 -2.26 -2.53
CA ARG A 23 -10.08 -2.93 -1.47
C ARG A 23 -9.22 -3.68 -0.47
N TYR A 24 -8.05 -4.16 -0.90
CA TYR A 24 -7.14 -4.92 -0.07
C TYR A 24 -5.72 -4.36 -0.14
N ALA A 25 -5.06 -4.30 1.01
CA ALA A 25 -3.64 -4.10 1.10
C ALA A 25 -2.98 -5.48 1.29
N VAL A 26 -2.00 -5.79 0.46
CA VAL A 26 -1.33 -7.08 0.50
C VAL A 26 0.18 -6.88 0.49
N GLU A 27 0.88 -7.57 1.38
CA GLU A 27 2.32 -7.70 1.33
C GLU A 27 2.70 -9.16 1.50
N THR A 28 3.70 -9.59 0.73
CA THR A 28 4.23 -10.94 0.81
C THR A 28 5.75 -10.89 0.98
N ARG A 29 6.28 -11.76 1.80
CA ARG A 29 7.72 -11.88 2.05
C ARG A 29 8.14 -13.33 2.17
N ALA A 30 9.37 -13.63 1.72
CA ALA A 30 9.96 -14.96 1.93
C ALA A 30 10.23 -15.22 3.41
N SER A 31 10.45 -14.17 4.20
CA SER A 31 10.63 -14.24 5.65
C SER A 31 9.80 -13.17 6.32
N ALA A 32 9.48 -13.34 7.62
CA ALA A 32 8.70 -12.37 8.38
C ALA A 32 9.36 -10.99 8.39
N GLY A 33 8.56 -9.94 8.19
CA GLY A 33 9.01 -8.56 8.15
C GLY A 33 8.30 -7.68 9.19
N PRO A 34 8.59 -6.36 9.21
CA PRO A 34 8.02 -5.45 10.21
C PRO A 34 6.50 -5.47 10.31
N ALA A 35 5.80 -5.55 9.19
CA ALA A 35 4.34 -5.59 9.19
C ALA A 35 3.79 -6.84 9.89
N PHE A 36 4.51 -7.96 9.82
CA PHE A 36 4.10 -9.20 10.48
C PHE A 36 4.42 -9.15 11.97
N LYS A 37 5.56 -8.56 12.33
CA LYS A 37 6.01 -8.47 13.72
C LYS A 37 5.09 -7.57 14.55
N ASN A 38 4.72 -6.44 14.02
CA ASN A 38 3.93 -5.42 14.73
C ASN A 38 2.42 -5.55 14.47
N GLY A 39 2.05 -6.37 13.47
CA GLY A 39 0.67 -6.61 13.13
C GLY A 39 -0.02 -5.47 12.40
N ALA A 40 -1.23 -5.75 11.97
CA ALA A 40 -2.14 -4.78 11.37
C ALA A 40 -3.51 -5.01 12.03
N PHE A 41 -4.11 -3.96 12.58
CA PHE A 41 -5.29 -4.06 13.40
C PHE A 41 -6.44 -3.23 12.87
N PRO A 42 -7.69 -3.66 13.10
CA PRO A 42 -8.86 -2.86 12.72
C PRO A 42 -8.75 -1.43 13.26
N GLY A 43 -9.04 -0.46 12.40
CA GLY A 43 -8.95 0.96 12.71
C GLY A 43 -7.60 1.61 12.41
N ASP A 44 -6.56 0.82 12.19
CA ASP A 44 -5.25 1.38 11.80
C ASP A 44 -5.39 2.14 10.47
N VAL A 45 -4.65 3.25 10.37
CA VAL A 45 -4.66 4.10 9.18
C VAL A 45 -3.64 3.57 8.17
N VAL A 46 -4.04 3.53 6.90
CA VAL A 46 -3.17 3.14 5.79
C VAL A 46 -3.04 4.31 4.82
N TRP A 47 -1.82 4.78 4.63
CA TRP A 47 -1.49 5.79 3.64
C TRP A 47 -1.06 5.10 2.36
N ILE A 48 -1.54 5.58 1.22
CA ILE A 48 -1.24 5.01 -0.08
C ILE A 48 -0.24 5.92 -0.78
N LYS A 49 0.93 5.37 -1.07
CA LYS A 49 2.05 6.07 -1.69
C LYS A 49 2.43 5.39 -3.00
N LEU A 50 2.62 6.18 -4.04
CA LEU A 50 3.11 5.68 -5.31
C LEU A 50 4.62 5.45 -5.26
N HIS A 51 5.10 4.48 -6.03
CA HIS A 51 6.53 4.40 -6.33
C HIS A 51 6.97 5.74 -6.90
N GLY A 52 8.06 6.30 -6.35
CA GLY A 52 8.53 7.64 -6.70
C GLY A 52 8.24 8.68 -5.64
N GLY A 53 7.42 8.38 -4.64
CA GLY A 53 7.30 9.18 -3.42
C GLY A 53 6.03 10.02 -3.24
N LEU A 54 5.06 9.90 -4.13
CA LEU A 54 3.83 10.71 -4.04
C LEU A 54 2.78 9.99 -3.19
N VAL A 55 2.40 10.60 -2.07
CA VAL A 55 1.28 10.13 -1.24
C VAL A 55 -0.01 10.63 -1.84
N VAL A 56 -0.92 9.72 -2.18
CA VAL A 56 -2.12 10.04 -2.97
C VAL A 56 -3.43 9.61 -2.31
N GLY A 57 -3.38 8.74 -1.31
CA GLY A 57 -4.60 8.20 -0.72
C GLY A 57 -4.47 7.83 0.74
N LYS A 58 -5.61 7.57 1.35
CA LYS A 58 -5.73 7.17 2.76
C LYS A 58 -6.91 6.21 2.91
N ALA A 59 -6.76 5.25 3.80
CA ALA A 59 -7.79 4.29 4.13
C ALA A 59 -7.64 3.84 5.59
N GLN A 60 -8.55 2.99 6.04
CA GLN A 60 -8.44 2.33 7.33
C GLN A 60 -8.51 0.82 7.15
N ILE A 61 -7.85 0.09 8.02
CA ILE A 61 -7.97 -1.36 8.05
C ILE A 61 -9.30 -1.72 8.70
N LYS A 62 -10.10 -2.51 7.98
CA LYS A 62 -11.34 -3.06 8.49
C LYS A 62 -11.07 -4.36 9.25
N ILE A 63 -10.33 -5.26 8.62
CA ILE A 63 -9.87 -6.53 9.17
C ILE A 63 -8.59 -6.95 8.47
N ALA A 64 -7.70 -7.63 9.18
CA ALA A 64 -6.46 -8.10 8.60
C ALA A 64 -6.19 -9.56 8.96
N TRP A 65 -5.59 -10.28 8.03
CA TRP A 65 -5.03 -11.61 8.24
C TRP A 65 -3.52 -11.53 8.09
N VAL A 66 -2.81 -12.17 9.02
CA VAL A 66 -1.34 -12.26 9.00
C VAL A 66 -0.96 -13.71 9.23
N GLY A 67 -0.08 -14.26 8.41
CA GLY A 67 0.36 -15.63 8.60
C GLY A 67 1.22 -16.18 7.47
N GLU A 68 1.53 -17.46 7.57
CA GLU A 68 2.25 -18.19 6.55
C GLU A 68 1.31 -18.62 5.42
N TYR A 69 1.86 -18.73 4.24
CA TYR A 69 1.15 -19.30 3.09
C TYR A 69 2.06 -20.26 2.34
N SER A 70 1.48 -21.31 1.78
CA SER A 70 2.20 -22.32 1.00
C SER A 70 2.01 -22.18 -0.50
N SER A 71 1.04 -21.37 -0.93
CA SER A 71 0.84 -21.05 -2.34
C SER A 71 0.24 -19.66 -2.50
N LEU A 72 0.52 -19.00 -3.62
CA LEU A 72 -0.08 -17.70 -3.92
C LEU A 72 -1.61 -17.79 -4.06
N ARG A 73 -2.12 -18.95 -4.43
CA ARG A 73 -3.57 -19.19 -4.52
C ARG A 73 -4.28 -18.94 -3.20
N GLU A 74 -3.66 -19.33 -2.09
CA GLU A 74 -4.21 -19.08 -0.74
C GLU A 74 -4.40 -17.59 -0.48
N ILE A 75 -3.39 -16.79 -0.85
CA ILE A 75 -3.43 -15.34 -0.65
C ILE A 75 -4.41 -14.68 -1.62
N GLN A 76 -4.43 -15.12 -2.86
CA GLN A 76 -5.36 -14.62 -3.86
C GLN A 76 -6.81 -14.86 -3.44
N ALA A 77 -7.10 -16.00 -2.83
CA ALA A 77 -8.44 -16.31 -2.32
C ALA A 77 -8.92 -15.31 -1.27
N ARG A 78 -7.99 -14.75 -0.50
CA ARG A 78 -8.30 -13.73 0.54
C ARG A 78 -8.59 -12.36 -0.05
N THR A 79 -8.31 -12.15 -1.34
CA THR A 79 -8.58 -10.90 -2.05
C THR A 79 -9.79 -11.02 -2.99
N ALA A 80 -10.66 -11.99 -2.73
CA ALA A 80 -11.83 -12.26 -3.55
C ALA A 80 -12.73 -11.03 -3.69
N GLY A 81 -13.26 -10.80 -4.89
CA GLY A 81 -14.11 -9.65 -5.17
C GLY A 81 -13.36 -8.34 -5.42
N SER A 82 -12.04 -8.38 -5.54
CA SER A 82 -11.23 -7.22 -5.89
C SER A 82 -10.53 -7.43 -7.23
N GLU A 83 -10.15 -6.32 -7.88
CA GLU A 83 -9.39 -6.37 -9.13
C GLU A 83 -7.98 -6.92 -8.93
N ILE A 84 -7.42 -6.78 -7.73
CA ILE A 84 -6.08 -7.26 -7.41
C ILE A 84 -5.98 -8.78 -7.55
N LYS A 85 -7.05 -9.51 -7.31
CA LYS A 85 -7.07 -10.98 -7.41
C LYS A 85 -6.64 -11.47 -8.79
N THR A 86 -7.04 -10.79 -9.86
CA THR A 86 -6.77 -11.18 -11.24
C THR A 86 -5.66 -10.37 -11.90
N ASN A 87 -5.01 -9.48 -11.16
CA ASN A 87 -3.96 -8.63 -11.70
C ASN A 87 -2.63 -9.40 -11.74
N HIS A 88 -2.25 -9.94 -12.90
CA HIS A 88 -1.00 -10.69 -13.08
C HIS A 88 0.24 -9.89 -12.71
N SER A 89 0.27 -8.62 -13.03
CA SER A 89 1.39 -7.73 -12.72
C SER A 89 1.60 -7.62 -11.21
N PHE A 90 0.52 -7.59 -10.45
CA PHE A 90 0.58 -7.54 -8.98
C PHE A 90 1.18 -8.81 -8.37
N TRP A 91 0.83 -9.98 -8.90
CA TRP A 91 1.27 -11.27 -8.34
C TRP A 91 2.59 -11.77 -8.90
N ALA A 92 3.01 -11.25 -10.06
CA ALA A 92 4.26 -11.66 -10.70
C ALA A 92 5.46 -11.37 -9.81
N GLY A 93 6.36 -12.35 -9.68
CA GLY A 93 7.61 -12.18 -8.90
C GLY A 93 7.44 -12.25 -7.39
N ARG A 94 6.23 -12.43 -6.88
CA ARG A 94 6.03 -12.61 -5.44
C ARG A 94 6.49 -14.00 -5.00
N PRO A 95 6.98 -14.15 -3.76
CA PRO A 95 7.36 -15.46 -3.24
C PRO A 95 6.21 -16.46 -3.35
N LYS A 96 6.50 -17.67 -3.84
CA LYS A 96 5.49 -18.73 -3.98
C LYS A 96 4.98 -19.24 -2.65
N PHE A 97 5.78 -19.10 -1.61
CA PHE A 97 5.46 -19.44 -0.23
C PHE A 97 6.20 -18.46 0.69
N GLY A 98 5.74 -18.32 1.90
CA GLY A 98 6.36 -17.42 2.87
C GLY A 98 5.35 -16.86 3.85
N TYR A 99 5.43 -15.58 4.10
CA TYR A 99 4.56 -14.85 5.02
C TYR A 99 3.79 -13.77 4.27
N ALA A 100 2.55 -13.54 4.67
CA ALA A 100 1.74 -12.50 4.08
C ALA A 100 0.92 -11.75 5.13
N VAL A 101 0.61 -10.51 4.83
CA VAL A 101 -0.44 -9.74 5.49
C VAL A 101 -1.44 -9.32 4.41
N VAL A 102 -2.72 -9.55 4.69
CA VAL A 102 -3.83 -9.17 3.82
C VAL A 102 -4.79 -8.36 4.66
N GLY A 103 -4.89 -7.06 4.37
CA GLY A 103 -5.79 -6.16 5.06
C GLY A 103 -6.95 -5.75 4.15
N GLU A 104 -8.18 -6.01 4.59
CA GLU A 104 -9.33 -5.43 3.92
C GLU A 104 -9.46 -3.97 4.36
N LEU A 105 -9.59 -3.08 3.38
CA LEU A 105 -9.62 -1.64 3.62
C LEU A 105 -11.06 -1.12 3.61
N GLN A 106 -11.25 -0.03 4.33
CA GLN A 106 -12.50 0.73 4.34
C GLN A 106 -12.19 2.22 4.34
N SER A 107 -13.18 3.03 3.98
CA SER A 107 -13.07 4.50 3.99
C SER A 107 -11.92 5.01 3.11
N GLU A 108 -11.68 4.33 1.98
CA GLU A 108 -10.67 4.76 1.02
C GLU A 108 -11.03 6.13 0.45
N ARG A 109 -10.04 7.01 0.37
CA ARG A 109 -10.20 8.32 -0.25
C ARG A 109 -8.90 8.83 -0.82
N TRP A 110 -9.01 9.64 -1.88
CA TRP A 110 -7.86 10.42 -2.34
C TRP A 110 -7.58 11.52 -1.32
N VAL A 111 -6.30 11.84 -1.16
CA VAL A 111 -5.86 12.99 -0.39
C VAL A 111 -5.15 13.97 -1.32
N GLU A 112 -4.94 15.20 -0.87
CA GLU A 112 -4.12 16.16 -1.60
C GLU A 112 -2.73 15.55 -1.82
N PRO A 113 -2.27 15.38 -3.07
CA PRO A 113 -0.98 14.75 -3.34
C PRO A 113 0.17 15.49 -2.65
N LYS A 114 1.02 14.74 -1.97
CA LYS A 114 2.18 15.29 -1.25
C LYS A 114 3.41 14.43 -1.46
N TRP A 115 4.56 15.09 -1.55
CA TRP A 115 5.86 14.44 -1.56
C TRP A 115 6.30 14.28 -0.12
N GLU A 116 6.30 13.07 0.40
CA GLU A 116 6.59 12.82 1.79
C GLU A 116 7.52 11.63 2.00
N GLY A 117 8.27 11.71 3.10
CA GLY A 117 8.96 10.61 3.71
C GLY A 117 10.25 10.17 3.06
N PRO A 118 11.05 9.43 3.80
CA PRO A 118 12.23 8.81 3.27
C PRO A 118 11.86 7.69 2.29
N ARG A 119 12.72 7.49 1.30
CA ARG A 119 12.58 6.33 0.41
C ARG A 119 12.79 5.06 1.20
N THR A 120 11.84 4.13 1.10
CA THR A 120 12.01 2.78 1.61
C THR A 120 12.21 1.85 0.42
N TYR A 121 13.36 1.21 0.37
CA TYR A 121 13.68 0.26 -0.69
C TYR A 121 13.26 -1.15 -0.25
N GLY A 122 12.66 -1.90 -1.16
CA GLY A 122 12.36 -3.31 -0.96
C GLY A 122 11.13 -3.63 -0.12
N TYR A 123 10.42 -2.61 0.38
CA TYR A 123 9.21 -2.81 1.18
C TYR A 123 7.99 -2.19 0.51
N GLU A 124 6.92 -2.97 0.43
CA GLU A 124 5.63 -2.50 -0.08
C GLU A 124 4.73 -1.96 1.04
N TRP A 125 5.03 -2.33 2.26
CA TRP A 125 4.23 -1.98 3.43
C TRP A 125 5.17 -1.63 4.58
N VAL A 126 5.06 -0.41 5.06
CA VAL A 126 5.87 0.08 6.17
C VAL A 126 4.96 0.40 7.34
N VAL A 127 5.30 -0.14 8.52
CA VAL A 127 4.58 0.15 9.75
C VAL A 127 5.27 1.32 10.45
N MET A 128 4.53 2.39 10.70
CA MET A 128 5.02 3.54 11.44
C MET A 128 4.72 3.36 12.93
N ASP A 129 5.59 2.62 13.59
CA ASP A 129 5.42 2.17 14.97
C ASP A 129 6.14 3.05 16.00
N SER A 130 6.71 4.18 15.59
CA SER A 130 7.36 5.11 16.47
C SER A 130 7.10 6.56 16.05
N ASP A 131 7.16 7.49 17.01
CA ASP A 131 7.00 8.93 16.72
C ASP A 131 8.06 9.44 15.76
N LYS A 132 9.27 8.92 15.84
CA LYS A 132 10.38 9.28 14.96
C LYS A 132 10.06 8.89 13.51
N LYS A 133 9.56 7.67 13.27
CA LYS A 133 9.16 7.22 11.95
C LYS A 133 8.01 8.05 11.41
N ARG A 134 6.99 8.30 12.22
CA ARG A 134 5.83 9.12 11.81
C ARG A 134 6.27 10.51 11.41
N LYS A 135 7.08 11.17 12.21
CA LYS A 135 7.58 12.51 11.92
C LYS A 135 8.35 12.54 10.61
N SER A 136 9.24 11.57 10.38
CA SER A 136 10.02 11.45 9.16
C SER A 136 9.16 11.25 7.94
N TRP A 137 8.11 10.42 8.05
CA TRP A 137 7.21 10.12 6.94
C TRP A 137 6.27 11.26 6.57
N PHE A 138 5.85 12.06 7.55
CA PHE A 138 4.93 13.19 7.32
C PHE A 138 5.63 14.52 7.11
N GLU A 139 6.96 14.53 7.12
CA GLU A 139 7.75 15.70 6.77
C GLU A 139 7.63 15.94 5.25
N GLU A 140 7.12 17.13 4.89
CA GLU A 140 6.98 17.51 3.49
C GLU A 140 8.35 17.62 2.82
N LYS A 141 8.48 17.05 1.63
CA LYS A 141 9.70 17.05 0.84
C LYS A 141 9.48 17.76 -0.50
N PRO A 142 10.51 18.37 -1.07
CA PRO A 142 10.40 18.86 -2.44
C PRO A 142 10.26 17.69 -3.42
N PRO A 143 9.61 17.91 -4.58
CA PRO A 143 9.47 16.86 -5.58
C PRO A 143 10.84 16.30 -6.00
N PRO A 144 11.00 14.98 -6.11
CA PRO A 144 12.23 14.41 -6.63
C PRO A 144 12.34 14.65 -8.14
N ARG A 145 13.50 14.33 -8.70
CA ARG A 145 13.69 14.36 -10.15
C ARG A 145 12.65 13.48 -10.85
N GLY A 146 11.95 14.01 -11.83
CA GLY A 146 10.86 13.31 -12.50
C GLY A 146 9.52 13.36 -11.76
N GLY A 147 9.46 14.06 -10.63
CA GLY A 147 8.24 14.14 -9.82
C GLY A 147 7.08 14.83 -10.50
N LYS A 148 7.35 15.86 -11.32
CA LYS A 148 6.29 16.57 -12.06
C LYS A 148 5.58 15.64 -13.04
N GLU A 149 6.33 14.78 -13.71
CA GLU A 149 5.81 13.80 -14.64
C GLU A 149 4.97 12.74 -13.92
N LEU A 150 5.40 12.29 -12.75
CA LEU A 150 4.63 11.34 -11.94
C LEU A 150 3.31 11.95 -11.48
N LEU A 151 3.32 13.18 -10.99
CA LEU A 151 2.11 13.88 -10.58
C LEU A 151 1.16 14.05 -11.76
N GLN A 152 1.67 14.47 -12.91
CA GLN A 152 0.87 14.62 -14.12
C GLN A 152 0.23 13.30 -14.55
N SER A 153 1.00 12.22 -14.57
CA SER A 153 0.51 10.89 -14.91
C SER A 153 -0.57 10.42 -13.94
N PHE A 154 -0.39 10.69 -12.66
CA PHE A 154 -1.39 10.34 -11.65
C PHE A 154 -2.71 11.10 -11.85
N LEU A 155 -2.63 12.41 -12.07
CA LEU A 155 -3.83 13.25 -12.27
C LEU A 155 -4.58 12.86 -13.53
N GLU A 156 -3.89 12.57 -14.62
CA GLU A 156 -4.50 12.10 -15.87
C GLU A 156 -5.17 10.73 -15.68
N TRP A 157 -4.47 9.81 -15.03
CA TRP A 157 -5.00 8.47 -14.75
C TRP A 157 -6.25 8.53 -13.85
N LYS A 158 -6.22 9.35 -12.82
CA LYS A 158 -7.34 9.52 -11.89
C LYS A 158 -8.57 10.10 -12.56
N GLY A 159 -8.37 11.02 -13.51
CA GLY A 159 -9.44 11.69 -14.24
C GLY A 159 -10.02 10.91 -15.41
N SER A 160 -9.45 9.74 -15.72
CA SER A 160 -9.91 8.94 -16.86
C SER A 160 -11.02 7.93 -16.53
#